data_b54c38406117785e4b04d4741877198d
#
_entry.id   b54c38406117785e4b04d4741877198d
#
_cell.length_a   1.000
_cell.length_b   1.000
_cell.length_c   1.000
_cell.angle_alpha   90.00
_cell.angle_beta   90.00
_cell.angle_gamma   90.00
#
_symmetry.space_group_name_H-M   'P 1'
#
loop_
_entity.id
_entity.type
_entity.pdbx_description
1 polymer ?
#
loop_
_entity_poly.entity_id
_entity_poly.type
_entity_poly.pdbx_seq_one_letter_code
_entity_poly.pdbx_strand_id
1 'polypeptide(L)'
;MKKNIKKHTVYITPTRKQRFLYLLVDMVVSLVISIPFSFLLNNLIIYLLDANLPNGYTIENMILDFPVISSFIYGMAFIFSFFIILGFLSLFVGYTLGSILYHIKLIDSDYNEIANTKLRFKRSIITILDMCFLLGLGSFSSIFDKEGRTMADRFAKTKIAYEKIEYKKY
;
A
#
# COMPACT_ATOMS: atom_id res chain seq x y z
N MET A 1 -0.02 -27.69 41.79
CA MET A 1 -0.54 -27.88 40.40
C MET A 1 -0.16 -26.68 39.53
N LYS A 2 0.72 -26.86 38.52
CA LYS A 2 1.01 -25.81 37.54
C LYS A 2 -0.19 -25.74 36.60
N LYS A 3 -0.98 -24.64 36.64
CA LYS A 3 -2.06 -24.39 35.68
C LYS A 3 -1.43 -24.22 34.31
N ASN A 4 -1.76 -25.12 33.38
CA ASN A 4 -1.36 -24.99 31.97
C ASN A 4 -2.14 -23.84 31.32
N ILE A 5 -1.48 -22.70 31.15
CA ILE A 5 -2.04 -21.56 30.42
C ILE A 5 -1.65 -21.72 28.95
N LYS A 6 -2.61 -21.99 28.07
CA LYS A 6 -2.38 -22.00 26.62
C LYS A 6 -2.72 -20.65 26.02
N LYS A 7 -1.77 -20.10 25.29
CA LYS A 7 -1.92 -18.90 24.47
C LYS A 7 -2.72 -19.27 23.22
N HIS A 8 -3.84 -18.61 22.98
CA HIS A 8 -4.66 -18.80 21.79
C HIS A 8 -4.75 -17.46 21.04
N THR A 9 -4.43 -17.47 19.75
CA THR A 9 -4.53 -16.26 18.90
C THR A 9 -5.89 -16.27 18.21
N VAL A 10 -6.64 -15.20 18.38
CA VAL A 10 -7.95 -15.01 17.75
C VAL A 10 -7.87 -13.84 16.78
N TYR A 11 -8.37 -14.02 15.58
CA TYR A 11 -8.44 -12.99 14.55
C TYR A 11 -9.84 -12.36 14.53
N ILE A 12 -9.91 -11.07 14.81
CA ILE A 12 -11.14 -10.31 14.91
C ILE A 12 -11.18 -9.24 13.82
N THR A 13 -12.33 -8.96 13.25
CA THR A 13 -12.50 -7.86 12.30
C THR A 13 -12.19 -6.52 12.98
N PRO A 14 -11.23 -5.72 12.46
CA PRO A 14 -10.86 -4.46 13.07
C PRO A 14 -12.01 -3.45 12.96
N THR A 15 -12.13 -2.58 13.95
CA THR A 15 -13.11 -1.48 13.94
C THR A 15 -12.81 -0.51 12.77
N ARG A 16 -13.82 0.25 12.34
CA ARG A 16 -13.65 1.28 11.29
C ARG A 16 -12.55 2.27 11.63
N LYS A 17 -12.46 2.69 12.91
CA LYS A 17 -11.41 3.60 13.41
C LYS A 17 -10.02 2.99 13.26
N GLN A 18 -9.82 1.73 13.66
CA GLN A 18 -8.54 1.04 13.52
C GLN A 18 -8.14 0.89 12.04
N ARG A 19 -9.09 0.57 11.16
CA ARG A 19 -8.87 0.48 9.71
C ARG A 19 -8.43 1.81 9.11
N PHE A 20 -9.12 2.89 9.48
CA PHE A 20 -8.78 4.24 9.02
C PHE A 20 -7.39 4.66 9.48
N LEU A 21 -7.09 4.47 10.77
CA LEU A 21 -5.82 4.90 11.36
C LEU A 21 -4.63 4.12 10.79
N TYR A 22 -4.75 2.80 10.61
CA TYR A 22 -3.67 2.03 10.02
C TYR A 22 -3.39 2.44 8.57
N LEU A 23 -4.45 2.66 7.76
CA LEU A 23 -4.32 3.14 6.39
C LEU A 23 -3.67 4.53 6.34
N LEU A 24 -4.07 5.43 7.24
CA LEU A 24 -3.50 6.77 7.32
C LEU A 24 -1.99 6.74 7.63
N VAL A 25 -1.56 5.89 8.58
CA VAL A 25 -0.14 5.71 8.87
C VAL A 25 0.62 5.18 7.65
N ASP A 26 0.09 4.16 6.98
CA ASP A 26 0.73 3.59 5.79
C ASP A 26 0.75 4.59 4.61
N MET A 27 -0.27 5.44 4.47
CA MET A 27 -0.27 6.53 3.50
C MET A 27 0.81 7.57 3.80
N VAL A 28 0.98 7.99 5.06
CA VAL A 28 2.04 8.93 5.45
C VAL A 28 3.43 8.33 5.20
N VAL A 29 3.64 7.07 5.55
CA VAL A 29 4.90 6.36 5.26
C VAL A 29 5.16 6.30 3.76
N SER A 30 4.14 5.96 2.96
CA SER A 30 4.25 5.93 1.48
C SER A 30 4.61 7.30 0.92
N LEU A 31 4.01 8.38 1.44
CA LEU A 31 4.29 9.74 1.01
C LEU A 31 5.74 10.12 1.29
N VAL A 32 6.26 9.82 2.48
CA VAL A 32 7.67 10.10 2.84
C VAL A 32 8.63 9.32 1.94
N ILE A 33 8.36 8.03 1.68
CA ILE A 33 9.21 7.19 0.82
C ILE A 33 9.11 7.62 -0.66
N SER A 34 7.95 8.13 -1.10
CA SER A 34 7.76 8.55 -2.49
C SER A 34 8.60 9.77 -2.89
N ILE A 35 9.00 10.62 -1.94
CA ILE A 35 9.83 11.81 -2.22
C ILE A 35 11.17 11.41 -2.85
N PRO A 36 12.06 10.62 -2.20
CA PRO A 36 13.33 10.22 -2.81
C PRO A 36 13.13 9.32 -4.04
N PHE A 37 12.09 8.49 -4.05
CA PHE A 37 11.81 7.62 -5.19
C PHE A 37 11.38 8.42 -6.43
N SER A 38 10.53 9.44 -6.27
CA SER A 38 10.14 10.34 -7.37
C SER A 38 11.33 11.12 -7.92
N PHE A 39 12.26 11.53 -7.06
CA PHE A 39 13.50 12.17 -7.50
C PHE A 39 14.35 11.23 -8.38
N LEU A 40 14.52 9.98 -7.98
CA LEU A 40 15.23 8.97 -8.79
C LEU A 40 14.51 8.70 -10.11
N LEU A 41 13.19 8.59 -10.09
CA LEU A 41 12.37 8.37 -11.28
C LEU A 41 12.47 9.56 -12.26
N ASN A 42 12.41 10.78 -11.74
CA ASN A 42 12.58 11.99 -12.54
C ASN A 42 13.95 12.03 -13.22
N ASN A 43 15.05 11.76 -12.48
CA ASN A 43 16.38 11.70 -13.06
C ASN A 43 16.50 10.63 -14.15
N LEU A 44 15.84 9.47 -13.96
CA LEU A 44 15.81 8.43 -14.99
C LEU A 44 15.05 8.89 -16.24
N ILE A 45 13.89 9.54 -16.06
CA ILE A 45 13.10 10.10 -17.17
C ILE A 45 13.91 11.14 -17.92
N ILE A 46 14.57 12.05 -17.20
CA ILE A 46 15.44 13.07 -17.77
C ILE A 46 16.55 12.41 -18.60
N TYR A 47 17.26 11.44 -18.05
CA TYR A 47 18.30 10.71 -18.74
C TYR A 47 17.82 10.04 -20.03
N LEU A 48 16.66 9.38 -19.99
CA LEU A 48 16.08 8.71 -21.16
C LEU A 48 15.58 9.69 -22.21
N LEU A 49 15.07 10.84 -21.82
CA LEU A 49 14.63 11.88 -22.74
C LEU A 49 15.85 12.55 -23.40
N ASP A 50 16.87 12.91 -22.62
CA ASP A 50 18.09 13.57 -23.11
C ASP A 50 18.80 12.71 -24.18
N ALA A 51 18.82 11.39 -23.98
CA ALA A 51 19.37 10.44 -24.96
C ALA A 51 18.60 10.39 -26.29
N ASN A 52 17.37 10.90 -26.36
CA ASN A 52 16.51 10.88 -27.55
C ASN A 52 16.22 12.29 -28.13
N LEU A 53 16.75 13.35 -27.52
CA LEU A 53 16.58 14.71 -28.04
C LEU A 53 17.46 14.97 -29.29
N PRO A 54 17.01 15.85 -30.19
CA PRO A 54 17.83 16.29 -31.32
C PRO A 54 19.13 16.95 -30.89
N ASN A 55 20.18 16.78 -31.66
CA ASN A 55 21.49 17.37 -31.39
C ASN A 55 21.39 18.87 -31.11
N GLY A 56 21.87 19.27 -29.93
CA GLY A 56 21.89 20.67 -29.49
C GLY A 56 20.68 21.15 -28.70
N TYR A 57 19.66 20.29 -28.48
CA TYR A 57 18.55 20.59 -27.61
C TYR A 57 18.68 19.76 -26.32
N THR A 58 18.70 20.44 -25.17
CA THR A 58 18.82 19.80 -23.86
C THR A 58 17.53 19.87 -23.09
N ILE A 59 17.37 19.03 -22.08
CA ILE A 59 16.22 19.10 -21.18
C ILE A 59 16.16 20.40 -20.42
N GLU A 60 17.32 21.02 -20.12
CA GLU A 60 17.34 22.37 -19.52
C GLU A 60 16.62 23.38 -20.41
N ASN A 61 16.85 23.34 -21.70
CA ASN A 61 16.15 24.17 -22.66
C ASN A 61 14.65 23.88 -22.64
N MET A 62 14.26 22.62 -22.61
CA MET A 62 12.85 22.22 -22.52
C MET A 62 12.18 22.69 -21.21
N ILE A 63 12.86 22.64 -20.08
CA ILE A 63 12.36 23.14 -18.80
C ILE A 63 12.17 24.66 -18.81
N LEU A 64 13.12 25.38 -19.41
CA LEU A 64 13.06 26.83 -19.52
C LEU A 64 11.97 27.30 -20.49
N ASP A 65 11.84 26.63 -21.65
CA ASP A 65 10.86 26.96 -22.68
C ASP A 65 9.44 26.58 -22.27
N PHE A 66 9.29 25.46 -21.51
CA PHE A 66 7.98 24.92 -21.15
C PHE A 66 7.86 24.60 -19.64
N PRO A 67 7.95 25.58 -18.74
CA PRO A 67 7.97 25.37 -17.29
C PRO A 67 6.69 24.71 -16.75
N VAL A 68 5.53 24.95 -17.38
CA VAL A 68 4.25 24.34 -16.99
C VAL A 68 4.24 22.85 -17.31
N ILE A 69 4.77 22.46 -18.49
CA ILE A 69 4.83 21.06 -18.91
C ILE A 69 5.80 20.28 -18.01
N SER A 70 6.98 20.84 -17.72
CA SER A 70 7.95 20.19 -16.83
C SER A 70 7.41 20.01 -15.43
N SER A 71 6.76 21.04 -14.86
CA SER A 71 6.11 20.95 -13.53
C SER A 71 5.01 19.89 -13.51
N PHE A 72 4.24 19.74 -14.59
CA PHE A 72 3.23 18.71 -14.72
C PHE A 72 3.86 17.30 -14.75
N ILE A 73 4.94 17.10 -15.52
CA ILE A 73 5.66 15.82 -15.56
C ILE A 73 6.19 15.43 -14.18
N TYR A 74 6.83 16.37 -13.46
CA TYR A 74 7.30 16.13 -12.09
C TYR A 74 6.17 15.77 -11.13
N GLY A 75 5.05 16.49 -11.19
CA GLY A 75 3.87 16.21 -10.38
C GLY A 75 3.29 14.82 -10.66
N MET A 76 3.17 14.45 -11.93
CA MET A 76 2.70 13.12 -12.32
C MET A 76 3.64 12.01 -11.88
N ALA A 77 4.96 12.20 -12.02
CA ALA A 77 5.95 11.23 -11.55
C ALA A 77 5.88 11.02 -10.02
N PHE A 78 5.65 12.10 -9.25
CA PHE A 78 5.45 12.01 -7.81
C PHE A 78 4.18 11.22 -7.45
N ILE A 79 3.04 11.53 -8.07
CA ILE A 79 1.78 10.83 -7.85
C ILE A 79 1.92 9.35 -8.20
N PHE A 80 2.55 9.03 -9.32
CA PHE A 80 2.77 7.66 -9.77
C PHE A 80 3.66 6.89 -8.79
N SER A 81 4.75 7.52 -8.32
CA SER A 81 5.65 6.97 -7.30
C SER A 81 4.90 6.65 -6.01
N PHE A 82 4.06 7.58 -5.54
CA PHE A 82 3.25 7.40 -4.35
C PHE A 82 2.33 6.17 -4.46
N PHE A 83 1.61 6.03 -5.57
CA PHE A 83 0.71 4.90 -5.77
C PHE A 83 1.44 3.56 -5.91
N ILE A 84 2.59 3.53 -6.59
CA ILE A 84 3.42 2.32 -6.70
C ILE A 84 3.90 1.88 -5.31
N ILE A 85 4.40 2.81 -4.49
CA ILE A 85 4.89 2.49 -3.15
C ILE A 85 3.75 2.03 -2.25
N LEU A 86 2.61 2.69 -2.28
CA LEU A 86 1.44 2.28 -1.50
C LEU A 86 0.95 0.88 -1.91
N GLY A 87 0.91 0.59 -3.21
CA GLY A 87 0.61 -0.73 -3.74
C GLY A 87 1.64 -1.78 -3.33
N PHE A 88 2.92 -1.44 -3.35
CA PHE A 88 4.00 -2.32 -2.92
C PHE A 88 3.90 -2.62 -1.41
N LEU A 89 3.64 -1.62 -0.57
CA LEU A 89 3.42 -1.82 0.85
C LEU A 89 2.26 -2.77 1.14
N SER A 90 1.29 -2.88 0.24
CA SER A 90 0.18 -3.82 0.39
C SER A 90 0.61 -5.30 0.42
N LEU A 91 1.79 -5.65 -0.15
CA LEU A 91 2.41 -6.98 0.00
C LEU A 91 2.76 -7.28 1.46
N PHE A 92 3.17 -6.25 2.18
CA PHE A 92 3.71 -6.35 3.53
C PHE A 92 2.66 -6.04 4.61
N VAL A 93 1.37 -6.04 4.28
CA VAL A 93 0.32 -5.90 5.30
C VAL A 93 0.50 -6.95 6.40
N GLY A 94 0.58 -6.49 7.65
CA GLY A 94 1.01 -7.29 8.81
C GLY A 94 2.46 -7.01 9.24
N TYR A 95 3.25 -6.32 8.39
CA TYR A 95 4.64 -5.91 8.66
C TYR A 95 4.88 -4.42 8.37
N THR A 96 3.91 -3.70 7.79
CA THR A 96 3.97 -2.24 7.64
C THR A 96 3.89 -1.56 9.00
N LEU A 97 4.37 -0.31 9.08
CA LEU A 97 4.34 0.44 10.33
C LEU A 97 2.91 0.57 10.88
N GLY A 98 1.94 0.90 10.02
CA GLY A 98 0.53 0.99 10.40
C GLY A 98 -0.02 -0.34 10.89
N SER A 99 0.28 -1.44 10.21
CA SER A 99 -0.17 -2.77 10.64
C SER A 99 0.45 -3.25 11.94
N ILE A 100 1.72 -2.92 12.19
CA ILE A 100 2.40 -3.25 13.46
C ILE A 100 1.78 -2.46 14.62
N LEU A 101 1.60 -1.14 14.46
CA LEU A 101 1.04 -0.27 15.50
C LEU A 101 -0.39 -0.65 15.88
N TYR A 102 -1.17 -1.12 14.92
CA TYR A 102 -2.58 -1.49 15.16
C TYR A 102 -2.81 -3.00 15.22
N HIS A 103 -1.75 -3.81 15.33
CA HIS A 103 -1.84 -5.28 15.37
C HIS A 103 -2.67 -5.89 14.24
N ILE A 104 -2.58 -5.32 13.05
CA ILE A 104 -3.30 -5.75 11.85
C ILE A 104 -2.52 -6.86 11.16
N LYS A 105 -3.20 -7.93 10.80
CA LYS A 105 -2.67 -9.04 9.99
C LYS A 105 -3.53 -9.24 8.75
N LEU A 106 -2.90 -9.70 7.67
CA LEU A 106 -3.60 -10.17 6.49
C LEU A 106 -3.86 -11.66 6.63
N ILE A 107 -5.11 -12.06 6.61
CA ILE A 107 -5.52 -13.46 6.73
C ILE A 107 -6.27 -13.91 5.48
N ASP A 108 -6.24 -15.21 5.24
CA ASP A 108 -7.09 -15.87 4.25
C ASP A 108 -8.54 -15.83 4.74
N SER A 109 -9.48 -15.42 3.88
CA SER A 109 -10.89 -15.30 4.24
C SER A 109 -11.57 -16.66 4.43
N ASP A 110 -11.07 -17.70 3.75
CA ASP A 110 -11.69 -19.03 3.75
C ASP A 110 -11.22 -19.87 4.96
N TYR A 111 -9.93 -19.75 5.33
CA TYR A 111 -9.32 -20.57 6.37
C TYR A 111 -9.06 -19.83 7.69
N ASN A 112 -9.20 -18.50 7.73
CA ASN A 112 -8.85 -17.66 8.89
C ASN A 112 -7.38 -17.83 9.37
N GLU A 113 -6.48 -18.17 8.47
CA GLU A 113 -5.05 -18.30 8.70
C GLU A 113 -4.30 -17.12 8.09
N ILE A 114 -3.04 -16.94 8.47
CA ILE A 114 -2.21 -15.88 7.87
C ILE A 114 -2.10 -16.12 6.36
N ALA A 115 -2.44 -15.10 5.56
CA ALA A 115 -2.40 -15.18 4.11
C ALA A 115 -1.00 -15.57 3.60
N ASN A 116 -0.94 -16.57 2.72
CA ASN A 116 0.29 -17.00 2.10
C ASN A 116 0.82 -15.97 1.08
N THR A 117 2.06 -16.12 0.63
CA THR A 117 2.72 -15.19 -0.29
C THR A 117 1.96 -15.02 -1.62
N LYS A 118 1.35 -16.09 -2.14
CA LYS A 118 0.58 -16.05 -3.40
C LYS A 118 -0.65 -15.14 -3.27
N LEU A 119 -1.39 -15.24 -2.17
CA LEU A 119 -2.55 -14.39 -1.91
C LEU A 119 -2.15 -12.93 -1.69
N ARG A 120 -1.04 -12.69 -0.97
CA ARG A 120 -0.45 -11.36 -0.77
C ARG A 120 -0.09 -10.71 -2.10
N PHE A 121 0.61 -11.45 -2.95
CA PHE A 121 1.03 -10.98 -4.27
C PHE A 121 -0.18 -10.65 -5.17
N LYS A 122 -1.17 -11.56 -5.24
CA LYS A 122 -2.42 -11.32 -5.97
C LYS A 122 -3.12 -10.05 -5.48
N ARG A 123 -3.22 -9.86 -4.16
CA ARG A 123 -3.81 -8.69 -3.55
C ARG A 123 -3.05 -7.41 -3.92
N SER A 124 -1.71 -7.44 -3.88
CA SER A 124 -0.89 -6.28 -4.19
C SER A 124 -1.05 -5.83 -5.65
N ILE A 125 -1.06 -6.76 -6.60
CA ILE A 125 -1.29 -6.43 -8.02
C ILE A 125 -2.64 -5.73 -8.17
N ILE A 126 -3.70 -6.26 -7.55
CA ILE A 126 -5.03 -5.65 -7.64
C ILE A 126 -5.05 -4.27 -6.96
N THR A 127 -4.33 -4.10 -5.85
CA THR A 127 -4.19 -2.79 -5.18
C THR A 127 -3.47 -1.78 -6.08
N ILE A 128 -2.40 -2.18 -6.77
CA ILE A 128 -1.70 -1.31 -7.73
C ILE A 128 -2.64 -0.91 -8.87
N LEU A 129 -3.39 -1.85 -9.43
CA LEU A 129 -4.37 -1.55 -10.47
C LEU A 129 -5.49 -0.61 -9.97
N ASP A 130 -5.98 -0.82 -8.74
CA ASP A 130 -6.95 0.07 -8.09
C ASP A 130 -6.39 1.49 -7.93
N MET A 131 -5.14 1.62 -7.49
CA MET A 131 -4.46 2.91 -7.35
C MET A 131 -4.27 3.61 -8.70
N CYS A 132 -3.86 2.88 -9.75
CA CYS A 132 -3.60 3.45 -11.07
C CYS A 132 -4.88 3.84 -11.82
N PHE A 133 -5.94 3.03 -11.75
CA PHE A 133 -7.14 3.23 -12.57
C PHE A 133 -8.31 3.86 -11.80
N LEU A 134 -8.43 3.58 -10.51
CA LEU A 134 -9.53 4.05 -9.66
C LEU A 134 -9.08 5.03 -8.58
N LEU A 135 -7.83 5.53 -8.66
CA LEU A 135 -7.25 6.44 -7.67
C LEU A 135 -7.41 5.96 -6.22
N GLY A 136 -7.40 4.63 -6.02
CA GLY A 136 -7.51 4.01 -4.70
C GLY A 136 -8.92 3.92 -4.13
N LEU A 137 -9.97 4.24 -4.87
CA LEU A 137 -11.36 4.17 -4.38
C LEU A 137 -11.73 2.77 -3.89
N GLY A 138 -11.21 1.71 -4.54
CA GLY A 138 -11.42 0.33 -4.11
C GLY A 138 -10.79 0.02 -2.75
N SER A 139 -9.67 0.65 -2.42
CA SER A 139 -9.02 0.51 -1.12
C SER A 139 -9.82 1.21 -0.01
N PHE A 140 -10.38 2.39 -0.28
CA PHE A 140 -11.26 3.10 0.65
C PHE A 140 -12.57 2.34 0.93
N SER A 141 -13.00 1.45 0.04
CA SER A 141 -14.21 0.64 0.24
C SER A 141 -14.22 -0.16 1.55
N SER A 142 -13.03 -0.50 2.09
CA SER A 142 -12.90 -1.21 3.37
C SER A 142 -13.47 -0.44 4.57
N ILE A 143 -13.56 0.89 4.50
CA ILE A 143 -14.10 1.71 5.59
C ILE A 143 -15.62 1.51 5.70
N PHE A 144 -16.29 1.30 4.56
CA PHE A 144 -17.74 1.16 4.46
C PHE A 144 -18.19 -0.31 4.51
N ASP A 145 -17.31 -1.24 4.17
CA ASP A 145 -17.61 -2.67 4.18
C ASP A 145 -17.77 -3.21 5.62
N LYS A 146 -18.80 -4.02 5.86
CA LYS A 146 -19.07 -4.62 7.19
C LYS A 146 -17.92 -5.51 7.66
N GLU A 147 -17.33 -6.28 6.73
CA GLU A 147 -16.21 -7.18 7.00
C GLU A 147 -14.85 -6.50 6.86
N GLY A 148 -14.83 -5.22 6.44
CA GLY A 148 -13.62 -4.45 6.30
C GLY A 148 -12.75 -4.85 5.11
N ARG A 149 -13.33 -5.47 4.09
CA ARG A 149 -12.62 -5.91 2.90
C ARG A 149 -12.51 -4.78 1.89
N THR A 150 -11.30 -4.57 1.36
CA THR A 150 -11.09 -3.76 0.17
C THR A 150 -11.57 -4.49 -1.09
N MET A 151 -11.65 -3.79 -2.21
CA MET A 151 -11.88 -4.44 -3.50
C MET A 151 -10.80 -5.51 -3.78
N ALA A 152 -9.53 -5.19 -3.53
CA ALA A 152 -8.41 -6.12 -3.67
C ALA A 152 -8.55 -7.35 -2.75
N ASP A 153 -9.02 -7.17 -1.52
CA ASP A 153 -9.27 -8.26 -0.57
C ASP A 153 -10.36 -9.22 -1.07
N ARG A 154 -11.42 -8.71 -1.67
CA ARG A 154 -12.50 -9.56 -2.22
C ARG A 154 -11.99 -10.41 -3.38
N PHE A 155 -11.22 -9.83 -4.32
CA PHE A 155 -10.66 -10.57 -5.44
C PHE A 155 -9.55 -11.55 -5.06
N ALA A 156 -8.76 -11.21 -4.04
CA ALA A 156 -7.69 -12.07 -3.55
C ALA A 156 -8.15 -13.11 -2.52
N LYS A 157 -9.41 -13.08 -2.06
CA LYS A 157 -9.93 -13.90 -0.97
C LYS A 157 -9.17 -13.69 0.33
N THR A 158 -8.87 -12.45 0.64
CA THR A 158 -8.18 -12.05 1.87
C THR A 158 -9.05 -11.11 2.69
N LYS A 159 -8.69 -10.92 3.94
CA LYS A 159 -9.25 -9.86 4.81
C LYS A 159 -8.20 -9.39 5.80
N ILE A 160 -8.33 -8.16 6.23
CA ILE A 160 -7.53 -7.65 7.35
C ILE A 160 -8.18 -8.06 8.67
N ALA A 161 -7.36 -8.47 9.64
CA ALA A 161 -7.83 -8.85 10.96
C ALA A 161 -6.94 -8.26 12.05
N TYR A 162 -7.56 -7.94 13.19
CA TYR A 162 -6.85 -7.57 14.41
C TYR A 162 -6.46 -8.84 15.17
N GLU A 163 -5.19 -8.95 15.51
CA GLU A 163 -4.65 -10.07 16.28
C GLU A 163 -4.86 -9.84 17.78
N LYS A 164 -5.71 -10.66 18.39
CA LYS A 164 -5.97 -10.66 19.84
C LYS A 164 -5.43 -11.94 20.46
N ILE A 165 -4.66 -11.79 21.52
CA ILE A 165 -4.13 -12.91 22.28
C ILE A 165 -5.08 -13.18 23.44
N GLU A 166 -5.65 -14.39 23.49
CA GLU A 166 -6.48 -14.87 24.60
C GLU A 166 -5.75 -15.98 25.37
N TYR A 167 -5.77 -15.88 26.68
CA TYR A 167 -5.19 -16.88 27.56
C TYR A 167 -6.30 -17.77 28.12
N LYS A 168 -6.39 -19.02 27.66
CA LYS A 168 -7.31 -20.00 28.25
C LYS A 168 -6.59 -20.77 29.36
N LYS A 169 -7.21 -20.77 30.55
CA LYS A 169 -6.82 -21.62 31.70
C LYS A 169 -7.50 -22.97 31.49
N TYR A 170 -6.74 -24.05 31.50
CA TYR A 170 -7.20 -25.42 31.54
C TYR A 170 -6.87 -26.03 32.87
#